data_7b1644546216ab8e0f23e7f501ba70bf
#
_entry.id   7b1644546216ab8e0f23e7f501ba70bf
#
_cell.length_a   1.000
_cell.length_b   1.000
_cell.length_c   1.000
_cell.angle_alpha   90.00
_cell.angle_beta   90.00
_cell.angle_gamma   90.00
#
_symmetry.space_group_name_H-M   'P 1'
#
loop_
_entity.id
_entity.type
_entity.pdbx_description
1 polymer ?
#
loop_
_entity_poly.entity_id
_entity_poly.type
_entity_poly.pdbx_seq_one_letter_code
_entity_poly.pdbx_strand_id
1 'polypeptide(L)'
;MINIKLYEGLNLKHLTLLGQGYQGKVYKINSSKCIKIFKKREVCFDEIETLVMCQKDSHFPKLYSFGEDYIIREYIDGIELDKYLSKNKLTSYICENIIAIYKAMNSVGFKRLDIALFHIFITPSNNFKVIDTARAMKKESIYPSILLKGLDSLGYKDDFLS
;
A
#
# COMPACT_ATOMS: atom_id res chain seq x y z
N MET A 1 -6.19 -25.46 28.33
CA MET A 1 -5.38 -24.23 28.18
C MET A 1 -5.58 -23.64 26.81
N ILE A 2 -5.92 -22.35 26.72
CA ILE A 2 -6.07 -21.65 25.45
C ILE A 2 -4.68 -21.12 25.05
N ASN A 3 -4.16 -21.60 23.93
CA ASN A 3 -2.91 -21.09 23.39
C ASN A 3 -3.18 -19.79 22.62
N ILE A 4 -2.66 -18.67 23.15
CA ILE A 4 -2.76 -17.37 22.48
C ILE A 4 -1.51 -17.21 21.63
N LYS A 5 -1.70 -17.05 20.32
CA LYS A 5 -0.58 -16.75 19.43
C LYS A 5 -0.16 -15.29 19.58
N LEU A 6 1.12 -15.09 19.87
CA LEU A 6 1.72 -13.77 19.96
C LEU A 6 2.62 -13.53 18.76
N TYR A 7 2.63 -12.30 18.28
CA TYR A 7 3.49 -11.83 17.18
C TYR A 7 4.48 -10.84 17.78
N GLU A 8 5.72 -11.28 18.01
CA GLU A 8 6.76 -10.48 18.67
C GLU A 8 6.27 -9.90 20.00
N GLY A 9 5.57 -10.73 20.79
CA GLY A 9 4.99 -10.32 22.06
C GLY A 9 3.64 -9.60 21.95
N LEU A 10 3.14 -9.35 20.75
CA LEU A 10 1.87 -8.65 20.53
C LEU A 10 0.70 -9.62 20.51
N ASN A 11 -0.34 -9.30 21.29
CA ASN A 11 -1.62 -9.99 21.24
C ASN A 11 -2.60 -9.18 20.38
N LEU A 12 -3.02 -9.75 19.25
CA LEU A 12 -3.89 -9.05 18.30
C LEU A 12 -5.21 -8.59 18.90
N LYS A 13 -5.70 -9.27 19.95
CA LYS A 13 -6.92 -8.88 20.64
C LYS A 13 -6.82 -7.51 21.32
N HIS A 14 -5.61 -7.06 21.60
CA HIS A 14 -5.36 -5.76 22.23
C HIS A 14 -5.09 -4.65 21.20
N LEU A 15 -5.10 -4.98 19.91
CA LEU A 15 -4.81 -4.05 18.84
C LEU A 15 -6.09 -3.66 18.10
N THR A 16 -6.09 -2.47 17.51
CA THR A 16 -7.21 -2.00 16.70
C THR A 16 -7.10 -2.56 15.29
N LEU A 17 -8.14 -3.25 14.83
CA LEU A 17 -8.23 -3.73 13.44
C LEU A 17 -8.41 -2.53 12.51
N LEU A 18 -7.49 -2.36 11.56
CA LEU A 18 -7.54 -1.30 10.56
C LEU A 18 -8.27 -1.73 9.29
N GLY A 19 -8.15 -3.00 8.94
CA GLY A 19 -8.79 -3.53 7.76
C GLY A 19 -8.59 -5.02 7.63
N GLN A 20 -9.45 -5.65 6.82
CA GLN A 20 -9.31 -7.06 6.47
C GLN A 20 -9.77 -7.25 5.03
N GLY A 21 -9.19 -8.25 4.38
CA GLY A 21 -9.51 -8.54 3.00
C GLY A 21 -8.97 -9.89 2.57
N TYR A 22 -8.76 -10.02 1.31
CA TYR A 22 -8.33 -11.23 0.63
C TYR A 22 -7.04 -11.83 1.20
N GLN A 23 -6.06 -10.96 1.48
CA GLN A 23 -4.72 -11.40 1.88
C GLN A 23 -4.62 -11.65 3.39
N GLY A 24 -5.46 -11.02 4.18
CA GLY A 24 -5.40 -11.13 5.63
C GLY A 24 -5.95 -9.91 6.34
N LYS A 25 -5.35 -9.60 7.48
CA LYS A 25 -5.80 -8.52 8.37
C LYS A 25 -4.66 -7.60 8.74
N VAL A 26 -4.97 -6.31 8.91
CA VAL A 26 -4.00 -5.29 9.34
C VAL A 26 -4.47 -4.69 10.65
N TYR A 27 -3.58 -4.63 11.62
CA TYR A 27 -3.83 -4.07 12.95
C TYR A 27 -2.87 -2.92 13.24
N LYS A 28 -3.36 -1.89 13.92
CA LYS A 28 -2.53 -0.78 14.37
C LYS A 28 -1.80 -1.16 15.66
N ILE A 29 -0.48 -1.03 15.67
CA ILE A 29 0.33 -1.22 16.87
C ILE A 29 0.43 0.09 17.64
N ASN A 30 0.82 1.17 16.97
CA ASN A 30 0.92 2.51 17.52
C ASN A 30 0.83 3.54 16.38
N SER A 31 1.18 4.79 16.65
CA SER A 31 1.07 5.85 15.63
C SER A 31 2.05 5.71 14.47
N SER A 32 3.08 4.86 14.60
CA SER A 32 4.11 4.69 13.56
C SER A 32 4.18 3.30 12.96
N LYS A 33 3.54 2.30 13.58
CA LYS A 33 3.65 0.90 13.15
C LYS A 33 2.31 0.21 13.07
N CYS A 34 2.18 -0.70 12.10
CA CYS A 34 1.08 -1.64 12.00
C CYS A 34 1.62 -3.04 11.71
N ILE A 35 0.79 -4.05 11.96
CA ILE A 35 1.11 -5.44 11.66
C ILE A 35 0.08 -6.00 10.69
N LYS A 36 0.55 -6.60 9.60
CA LYS A 36 -0.28 -7.29 8.62
C LYS A 36 -0.09 -8.78 8.80
N ILE A 37 -1.19 -9.48 9.05
CA ILE A 37 -1.21 -10.94 9.17
C ILE A 37 -1.77 -11.51 7.88
N PHE A 38 -1.03 -12.42 7.27
CA PHE A 38 -1.39 -12.99 5.98
C PHE A 38 -2.07 -14.34 6.13
N LYS A 39 -3.03 -14.63 5.25
CA LYS A 39 -3.65 -15.96 5.16
C LYS A 39 -2.72 -16.98 4.52
N LYS A 40 -1.87 -16.55 3.57
CA LYS A 40 -0.96 -17.42 2.82
C LYS A 40 0.48 -16.95 2.99
N ARG A 41 1.36 -17.87 3.33
CA ARG A 41 2.79 -17.58 3.52
C ARG A 41 3.46 -17.09 2.24
N GLU A 42 3.05 -17.62 1.08
CA GLU A 42 3.61 -17.19 -0.21
C GLU A 42 3.35 -15.72 -0.47
N VAL A 43 2.16 -15.23 -0.16
CA VAL A 43 1.80 -13.82 -0.34
C VAL A 43 2.60 -12.95 0.62
N CYS A 44 2.76 -13.40 1.86
CA CYS A 44 3.59 -12.72 2.84
C CYS A 44 5.04 -12.60 2.35
N PHE A 45 5.61 -13.70 1.89
CA PHE A 45 6.98 -13.74 1.36
C PHE A 45 7.15 -12.78 0.17
N ASP A 46 6.19 -12.77 -0.75
CA ASP A 46 6.22 -11.87 -1.91
C ASP A 46 6.22 -10.40 -1.49
N GLU A 47 5.39 -10.04 -0.51
CA GLU A 47 5.35 -8.66 -0.03
C GLU A 47 6.63 -8.28 0.71
N ILE A 48 7.21 -9.19 1.49
CA ILE A 48 8.49 -8.96 2.15
C ILE A 48 9.58 -8.67 1.11
N GLU A 49 9.70 -9.51 0.09
CA GLU A 49 10.70 -9.31 -0.97
C GLU A 49 10.53 -7.94 -1.64
N THR A 50 9.30 -7.58 -1.97
CA THR A 50 9.00 -6.32 -2.64
C THR A 50 9.31 -5.14 -1.73
N LEU A 51 8.93 -5.19 -0.46
CA LEU A 51 9.21 -4.12 0.49
C LEU A 51 10.71 -3.95 0.73
N VAL A 52 11.47 -5.05 0.78
CA VAL A 52 12.93 -4.98 0.90
C VAL A 52 13.53 -4.20 -0.28
N MET A 53 13.04 -4.44 -1.50
CA MET A 53 13.47 -3.70 -2.69
C MET A 53 13.16 -2.21 -2.60
N CYS A 54 12.11 -1.84 -1.89
CA CYS A 54 11.58 -0.48 -1.85
C CYS A 54 12.13 0.37 -0.70
N GLN A 55 12.98 -0.17 0.19
CA GLN A 55 13.32 0.52 1.44
C GLN A 55 14.05 1.85 1.27
N LYS A 56 14.67 2.09 0.12
CA LYS A 56 15.35 3.36 -0.15
C LYS A 56 14.42 4.45 -0.69
N ASP A 57 13.20 4.09 -1.05
CA ASP A 57 12.22 5.02 -1.61
C ASP A 57 11.13 5.33 -0.59
N SER A 58 10.92 6.61 -0.30
CA SER A 58 9.98 7.06 0.74
C SER A 58 8.51 6.90 0.36
N HIS A 59 8.17 6.59 -0.89
CA HIS A 59 6.79 6.32 -1.28
C HIS A 59 6.25 5.01 -0.70
N PHE A 60 7.14 4.11 -0.28
CA PHE A 60 6.77 2.79 0.23
C PHE A 60 6.96 2.71 1.73
N PRO A 61 6.15 1.88 2.42
CA PRO A 61 6.28 1.75 3.87
C PRO A 61 7.64 1.22 4.29
N LYS A 62 8.15 1.72 5.41
CA LYS A 62 9.29 1.12 6.08
C LYS A 62 8.93 -0.28 6.57
N LEU A 63 9.83 -1.23 6.36
CA LEU A 63 9.72 -2.58 6.90
C LEU A 63 10.55 -2.63 8.19
N TYR A 64 9.90 -2.94 9.32
CA TYR A 64 10.58 -3.02 10.61
C TYR A 64 10.97 -4.44 10.98
N SER A 65 10.06 -5.39 10.78
CA SER A 65 10.34 -6.81 11.04
C SER A 65 9.28 -7.66 10.33
N PHE A 66 9.52 -8.96 10.30
CA PHE A 66 8.60 -9.89 9.64
C PHE A 66 8.82 -11.32 10.15
N GLY A 67 7.84 -12.17 9.88
CA GLY A 67 7.90 -13.60 10.13
C GLY A 67 7.33 -14.36 8.93
N GLU A 68 6.94 -15.60 9.14
CA GLU A 68 6.43 -16.46 8.06
C GLU A 68 5.08 -16.00 7.52
N ASP A 69 4.25 -15.40 8.39
CA ASP A 69 2.87 -15.04 8.05
C ASP A 69 2.51 -13.62 8.45
N TYR A 70 3.50 -12.79 8.80
CA TYR A 70 3.24 -11.41 9.21
C TYR A 70 4.36 -10.46 8.79
N ILE A 71 3.99 -9.18 8.71
CA ILE A 71 4.90 -8.07 8.46
C ILE A 71 4.57 -6.97 9.46
N ILE A 72 5.59 -6.40 10.10
CA ILE A 72 5.47 -5.16 10.86
C ILE A 72 6.10 -4.07 10.02
N ARG A 73 5.29 -3.10 9.64
CA ARG A 73 5.70 -2.02 8.75
C ARG A 73 5.21 -0.66 9.24
N GLU A 74 5.63 0.37 8.55
CA GLU A 74 5.16 1.72 8.80
C GLU A 74 3.63 1.80 8.71
N TYR A 75 3.02 2.42 9.73
CA TYR A 75 1.60 2.77 9.67
C TYR A 75 1.46 4.04 8.84
N ILE A 76 0.70 3.95 7.76
CA ILE A 76 0.42 5.09 6.90
C ILE A 76 -0.85 5.76 7.41
N ASP A 77 -0.69 6.91 8.07
CA ASP A 77 -1.81 7.75 8.46
C ASP A 77 -2.17 8.65 7.28
N GLY A 78 -3.31 8.39 6.66
CA GLY A 78 -3.70 9.14 5.48
C GLY A 78 -5.04 8.72 4.95
N ILE A 79 -5.44 9.36 3.84
CA ILE A 79 -6.70 9.08 3.14
C ILE A 79 -6.38 8.39 1.82
N GLU A 80 -7.09 7.32 1.51
CA GLU A 80 -7.02 6.65 0.22
C GLU A 80 -7.37 7.64 -0.89
N LEU A 81 -6.61 7.63 -1.97
CA LEU A 81 -6.74 8.63 -3.03
C LEU A 81 -8.12 8.61 -3.71
N ASP A 82 -8.73 7.43 -3.86
CA ASP A 82 -10.08 7.32 -4.41
C ASP A 82 -11.11 8.05 -3.53
N LYS A 83 -11.00 7.91 -2.22
CA LYS A 83 -11.87 8.63 -1.27
C LYS A 83 -11.63 10.13 -1.30
N TYR A 84 -10.36 10.51 -1.37
CA TYR A 84 -10.00 11.93 -1.46
C TYR A 84 -10.60 12.57 -2.72
N LEU A 85 -10.45 11.91 -3.87
CA LEU A 85 -10.94 12.43 -5.16
C LEU A 85 -12.47 12.35 -5.31
N SER A 86 -13.16 11.60 -4.44
CA SER A 86 -14.62 11.62 -4.41
C SER A 86 -15.18 12.92 -3.82
N LYS A 87 -14.36 13.68 -3.09
CA LYS A 87 -14.74 14.92 -2.41
C LYS A 87 -13.90 16.12 -2.80
N ASN A 88 -12.79 15.92 -3.47
CA ASN A 88 -11.83 16.96 -3.85
C ASN A 88 -11.46 16.81 -5.31
N LYS A 89 -11.13 17.93 -5.96
CA LYS A 89 -10.75 17.92 -7.37
C LYS A 89 -9.33 17.35 -7.57
N LEU A 90 -9.15 16.72 -8.72
CA LEU A 90 -7.84 16.35 -9.19
C LEU A 90 -7.04 17.63 -9.53
N THR A 91 -5.84 17.74 -8.98
CA THR A 91 -4.97 18.89 -9.19
C THR A 91 -3.71 18.47 -9.94
N SER A 92 -2.97 19.43 -10.48
CA SER A 92 -1.66 19.17 -11.10
C SER A 92 -0.69 18.55 -10.10
N TYR A 93 -0.74 18.98 -8.85
CA TYR A 93 0.08 18.43 -7.77
C TYR A 93 -0.18 16.93 -7.59
N ILE A 94 -1.45 16.52 -7.56
CA ILE A 94 -1.81 15.10 -7.42
C ILE A 94 -1.34 14.30 -8.65
N CYS A 95 -1.55 14.83 -9.85
CA CYS A 95 -1.08 14.19 -11.09
C CYS A 95 0.43 13.98 -11.09
N GLU A 96 1.19 14.99 -10.71
CA GLU A 96 2.65 14.92 -10.62
C GLU A 96 3.09 13.85 -9.62
N ASN A 97 2.41 13.75 -8.49
CA ASN A 97 2.71 12.74 -7.47
C ASN A 97 2.35 11.33 -7.89
N ILE A 98 1.26 11.14 -8.64
CA ILE A 98 0.93 9.84 -9.24
C ILE A 98 2.04 9.43 -10.21
N ILE A 99 2.49 10.34 -11.06
CA ILE A 99 3.57 10.08 -12.01
C ILE A 99 4.86 9.74 -11.26
N ALA A 100 5.16 10.46 -10.16
CA ALA A 100 6.33 10.18 -9.33
C ALA A 100 6.27 8.78 -8.72
N ILE A 101 5.09 8.30 -8.33
CA ILE A 101 4.90 6.93 -7.83
C ILE A 101 5.23 5.92 -8.93
N TYR A 102 4.76 6.12 -10.16
CA TYR A 102 5.08 5.22 -11.27
C TYR A 102 6.58 5.21 -11.59
N LYS A 103 7.22 6.36 -11.53
CA LYS A 103 8.68 6.45 -11.68
C LYS A 103 9.41 5.70 -10.57
N ALA A 104 8.93 5.82 -9.33
CA ALA A 104 9.49 5.10 -8.19
C ALA A 104 9.32 3.59 -8.37
N MET A 105 8.14 3.11 -8.75
CA MET A 105 7.88 1.71 -9.01
C MET A 105 8.82 1.15 -10.07
N ASN A 106 9.00 1.89 -11.15
CA ASN A 106 9.93 1.50 -12.22
C ASN A 106 11.38 1.47 -11.72
N SER A 107 11.80 2.47 -10.96
CA SER A 107 13.16 2.59 -10.43
C SER A 107 13.53 1.45 -9.48
N VAL A 108 12.59 0.99 -8.65
CA VAL A 108 12.85 -0.12 -7.73
C VAL A 108 12.69 -1.49 -8.39
N GLY A 109 12.27 -1.54 -9.65
CA GLY A 109 12.24 -2.76 -10.44
C GLY A 109 10.92 -3.51 -10.47
N PHE A 110 9.80 -2.84 -10.22
CA PHE A 110 8.48 -3.48 -10.33
C PHE A 110 8.20 -3.93 -11.76
N LYS A 111 7.74 -5.15 -11.90
CA LYS A 111 7.25 -5.68 -13.19
C LYS A 111 5.85 -5.17 -13.50
N ARG A 112 5.04 -4.98 -12.48
CA ARG A 112 3.69 -4.46 -12.63
C ARG A 112 3.69 -2.97 -12.37
N LEU A 113 3.58 -2.17 -13.44
CA LEU A 113 3.52 -0.71 -13.37
C LEU A 113 2.05 -0.28 -13.46
N ASP A 114 1.26 -0.75 -12.52
CA ASP A 114 -0.15 -0.38 -12.40
C ASP A 114 -0.56 -0.48 -10.93
N ILE A 115 -1.39 0.47 -10.49
CA ILE A 115 -1.80 0.54 -9.10
C ILE A 115 -3.22 1.10 -8.99
N ALA A 116 -4.00 0.53 -8.10
CA ALA A 116 -5.34 1.04 -7.80
C ALA A 116 -5.25 2.32 -6.96
N LEU A 117 -6.19 3.23 -7.18
CA LEU A 117 -6.26 4.50 -6.42
C LEU A 117 -6.36 4.27 -4.92
N PHE A 118 -7.06 3.22 -4.49
CA PHE A 118 -7.22 2.93 -3.06
C PHE A 118 -5.95 2.38 -2.40
N HIS A 119 -4.91 2.08 -3.17
CA HIS A 119 -3.59 1.72 -2.65
C HIS A 119 -2.66 2.92 -2.53
N ILE A 120 -3.07 4.08 -3.00
CA ILE A 120 -2.32 5.33 -2.85
C ILE A 120 -2.94 6.13 -1.71
N PHE A 121 -2.12 6.58 -0.78
CA PHE A 121 -2.54 7.36 0.38
C PHE A 121 -1.94 8.75 0.34
N ILE A 122 -2.78 9.76 0.67
CA ILE A 122 -2.32 11.12 0.92
C ILE A 122 -2.25 11.31 2.43
N THR A 123 -1.06 11.65 2.94
CA THR A 123 -0.87 11.89 4.37
C THR A 123 -1.25 13.31 4.75
N PRO A 124 -1.43 13.63 6.05
CA PRO A 124 -1.72 14.99 6.50
C PRO A 124 -0.68 16.03 6.08
N SER A 125 0.56 15.61 5.85
CA SER A 125 1.64 16.49 5.36
C SER A 125 1.71 16.55 3.83
N ASN A 126 0.68 16.07 3.12
CA ASN A 126 0.59 16.02 1.66
C ASN A 126 1.66 15.17 0.98
N ASN A 127 2.16 14.16 1.67
CA ASN A 127 3.01 13.14 1.08
C ASN A 127 2.17 12.00 0.53
N PHE A 128 2.67 11.36 -0.52
CA PHE A 128 1.99 10.24 -1.16
C PHE A 128 2.71 8.94 -0.79
N LYS A 129 1.95 7.96 -0.37
CA LYS A 129 2.46 6.64 0.01
C LYS A 129 1.69 5.55 -0.70
N VAL A 130 2.34 4.43 -0.94
CA VAL A 130 1.77 3.28 -1.63
C VAL A 130 1.79 2.08 -0.69
N ILE A 131 0.68 1.36 -0.63
CA ILE A 131 0.59 0.11 0.12
C ILE A 131 0.24 -1.05 -0.82
N ASP A 132 0.37 -2.28 -0.31
CA ASP A 132 -0.03 -3.52 -0.99
C ASP A 132 0.78 -3.80 -2.26
N THR A 133 2.03 -4.19 -2.04
CA THR A 133 3.01 -4.43 -3.10
C THR A 133 3.22 -5.91 -3.44
N ALA A 134 2.41 -6.82 -2.87
CA ALA A 134 2.63 -8.27 -3.01
C ALA A 134 2.64 -8.75 -4.47
N ARG A 135 1.91 -8.08 -5.35
CA ARG A 135 1.82 -8.46 -6.77
C ARG A 135 2.77 -7.71 -7.68
N ALA A 136 3.63 -6.86 -7.14
CA ALA A 136 4.51 -5.99 -7.93
C ALA A 136 5.42 -6.75 -8.89
N MET A 137 5.81 -7.98 -8.55
CA MET A 137 6.72 -8.80 -9.34
C MET A 137 6.03 -9.99 -10.02
N LYS A 138 4.70 -10.14 -9.86
CA LYS A 138 3.98 -11.35 -10.31
C LYS A 138 3.49 -11.29 -11.75
N LYS A 139 3.10 -10.12 -12.21
CA LYS A 139 2.53 -9.95 -13.53
C LYS A 139 3.06 -8.68 -14.16
N GLU A 140 3.67 -8.82 -15.32
CA GLU A 140 4.16 -7.66 -16.06
C GLU A 140 2.99 -6.83 -16.58
N SER A 141 3.04 -5.52 -16.36
CA SER A 141 2.12 -4.54 -16.90
C SER A 141 2.81 -3.19 -16.99
N ILE A 142 2.85 -2.63 -18.19
CA ILE A 142 3.44 -1.30 -18.42
C ILE A 142 2.38 -0.23 -18.65
N TYR A 143 1.12 -0.63 -18.78
CA TYR A 143 0.00 0.28 -19.01
C TYR A 143 -0.84 0.41 -17.72
N PRO A 144 -1.14 1.64 -17.26
CA PRO A 144 -1.82 1.86 -15.98
C PRO A 144 -3.34 1.70 -16.09
N SER A 145 -3.81 0.53 -16.52
CA SER A 145 -5.23 0.32 -16.79
C SER A 145 -6.11 0.38 -15.55
N ILE A 146 -5.65 -0.14 -14.41
CA ILE A 146 -6.44 -0.08 -13.15
C ILE A 146 -6.54 1.36 -12.65
N LEU A 147 -5.42 2.10 -12.69
CA LEU A 147 -5.41 3.51 -12.32
C LEU A 147 -6.37 4.31 -13.20
N LEU A 148 -6.28 4.15 -14.51
CA LEU A 148 -7.11 4.90 -15.45
C LEU A 148 -8.59 4.57 -15.30
N LYS A 149 -8.95 3.31 -15.03
CA LYS A 149 -10.33 2.93 -14.73
C LYS A 149 -10.85 3.61 -13.46
N GLY A 150 -10.02 3.68 -12.42
CA GLY A 150 -10.37 4.37 -11.19
C GLY A 150 -10.61 5.85 -11.41
N LEU A 151 -9.74 6.51 -12.16
CA LEU A 151 -9.89 7.92 -12.52
C LEU A 151 -11.12 8.16 -13.39
N ASP A 152 -11.40 7.26 -14.34
CA ASP A 152 -12.56 7.34 -15.22
C ASP A 152 -13.85 7.23 -14.42
N SER A 153 -13.93 6.34 -13.44
CA SER A 153 -15.08 6.19 -12.55
C SER A 153 -15.39 7.45 -11.77
N LEU A 154 -14.37 8.27 -11.49
CA LEU A 154 -14.49 9.54 -10.78
C LEU A 154 -14.63 10.73 -11.74
N GLY A 155 -14.58 10.50 -13.06
CA GLY A 155 -14.69 11.56 -14.06
C GLY A 155 -13.40 12.31 -14.34
N TYR A 156 -12.24 11.79 -13.94
CA TYR A 156 -10.94 12.48 -14.02
C TYR A 156 -9.96 11.89 -15.03
N LYS A 157 -10.33 10.85 -15.78
CA LYS A 157 -9.41 10.19 -16.72
C LYS A 157 -8.84 11.17 -17.75
N ASP A 158 -9.73 11.95 -18.40
CA ASP A 158 -9.31 12.89 -19.45
C ASP A 158 -8.47 14.02 -18.87
N ASP A 159 -8.81 14.53 -17.69
CA ASP A 159 -8.05 15.57 -17.00
C ASP A 159 -6.64 15.06 -16.68
N PHE A 160 -6.51 13.82 -16.24
CA PHE A 160 -5.22 13.21 -15.93
C PHE A 160 -4.35 13.06 -17.19
N LEU A 161 -4.97 12.67 -18.32
CA LEU A 161 -4.24 12.45 -19.57
C LEU A 161 -3.89 13.74 -20.32
N SER A 162 -4.52 14.85 -19.95
CA SER A 162 -4.21 16.15 -20.58
C SER A 162 -2.94 16.87 -19.98
#